data_1fa7c61b2db07daabeda0e3ffa661469
#
_entry.id   1fa7c61b2db07daabeda0e3ffa661469
#
_cell.length_a   1.000
_cell.length_b   1.000
_cell.length_c   1.000
_cell.angle_alpha   90.00
_cell.angle_beta   90.00
_cell.angle_gamma   90.00
#
_symmetry.space_group_name_H-M   'P 1'
#
loop_
_entity.id
_entity.type
_entity.pdbx_description
1 polymer ?
#
loop_
_entity_poly.entity_id
_entity_poly.type
_entity_poly.pdbx_seq_one_letter_code
_entity_poly.pdbx_strand_id
1 'polypeptide(L)'
;MRKSVKVRLLIFDILNEIHQKNKNFNESFLFFTQNLQLVKQDRSMIYNVVLNSIRKNLFINKILNNFLQKKTSLKIRILLLCAISQIIYLGFKDYAVTNDTVEIAKIKKLNPGLINSLLKNIIKNKELINKKKFNQSSVPLWFVKAVQKSRLNLQTIIENISEEPSLHLVFKNNNLINTFKEEHNKTTDTSAFVINRKQVKDLEGYEKGHWWVQDFSSMLPLHLSPEIRFKKVLDMCAAPGGKAFQAISLNNNVTLNDISLKRTETLTTNLKRLNFSNMIKNYNALNIPEDEKFDVIILDSPCSGVGTLRRNPEILFKQKPPDLNFLTTVQKNLINKASKLLNKNGIIIYMVCSFFYDETKNIKINFLNENKNFSQYKFNLGTNNKFGNFLDDDGDIFCIPSKYNDYMVDGFYSVKFIKNV
;
A
#
# COMPACT_ATOMS: atom_id res chain seq x y z
N MET A 1 5.62 20.56 -30.51
CA MET A 1 4.92 20.48 -29.20
C MET A 1 5.89 20.89 -28.10
N ARG A 2 5.51 21.83 -27.25
CA ARG A 2 6.32 22.30 -26.13
C ARG A 2 6.65 21.15 -25.13
N LYS A 3 7.82 21.19 -24.50
CA LYS A 3 8.26 20.17 -23.53
C LYS A 3 7.25 19.98 -22.37
N SER A 4 6.72 21.09 -21.84
CA SER A 4 5.72 21.09 -20.76
C SER A 4 4.42 20.35 -21.15
N VAL A 5 3.99 20.51 -22.40
CA VAL A 5 2.81 19.80 -22.93
C VAL A 5 3.08 18.30 -23.07
N LYS A 6 4.29 17.90 -23.53
CA LYS A 6 4.69 16.48 -23.63
C LYS A 6 4.62 15.78 -22.26
N VAL A 7 5.19 16.41 -21.23
CA VAL A 7 5.19 15.88 -19.86
C VAL A 7 3.76 15.71 -19.33
N ARG A 8 2.90 16.71 -19.48
CA ARG A 8 1.50 16.66 -19.02
C ARG A 8 0.64 15.68 -19.83
N LEU A 9 0.96 15.50 -21.11
CA LEU A 9 0.32 14.48 -21.93
C LEU A 9 0.61 13.06 -21.42
N LEU A 10 1.87 12.79 -21.02
CA LEU A 10 2.23 11.52 -20.39
C LEU A 10 1.46 11.30 -19.08
N ILE A 11 1.32 12.34 -18.26
CA ILE A 11 0.51 12.26 -17.03
C ILE A 11 -0.94 11.85 -17.34
N PHE A 12 -1.54 12.50 -18.34
CA PHE A 12 -2.90 12.16 -18.77
C PHE A 12 -3.00 10.71 -19.28
N ASP A 13 -2.05 10.26 -20.11
CA ASP A 13 -2.06 8.93 -20.70
C ASP A 13 -1.86 7.84 -19.62
N ILE A 14 -0.97 8.06 -18.64
CA ILE A 14 -0.80 7.17 -17.49
C ILE A 14 -2.09 7.05 -16.67
N LEU A 15 -2.74 8.17 -16.32
CA LEU A 15 -3.99 8.15 -15.56
C LEU A 15 -5.12 7.46 -16.32
N ASN A 16 -5.20 7.67 -17.63
CA ASN A 16 -6.19 7.02 -18.47
C ASN A 16 -5.97 5.49 -18.54
N GLU A 17 -4.72 5.05 -18.63
CA GLU A 17 -4.35 3.62 -18.60
C GLU A 17 -4.72 2.95 -17.27
N ILE A 18 -4.37 3.58 -16.14
CA ILE A 18 -4.70 3.08 -14.81
C ILE A 18 -6.21 2.92 -14.66
N HIS A 19 -6.98 3.94 -15.03
CA HIS A 19 -8.43 3.91 -14.88
C HIS A 19 -9.10 2.88 -15.79
N GLN A 20 -8.82 2.92 -17.10
CA GLN A 20 -9.54 2.11 -18.09
C GLN A 20 -9.09 0.64 -18.11
N LYS A 21 -7.79 0.38 -17.95
CA LYS A 21 -7.23 -0.97 -18.01
C LYS A 21 -6.98 -1.61 -16.65
N ASN A 22 -7.39 -0.95 -15.57
CA ASN A 22 -7.19 -1.43 -14.18
C ASN A 22 -5.73 -1.74 -13.81
N LYS A 23 -4.77 -1.12 -14.51
CA LYS A 23 -3.35 -1.31 -14.23
C LYS A 23 -2.94 -0.66 -12.91
N ASN A 24 -1.85 -1.16 -12.31
CA ASN A 24 -1.25 -0.52 -11.15
C ASN A 24 -0.45 0.70 -11.59
N PHE A 25 -0.31 1.68 -10.68
CA PHE A 25 0.43 2.91 -10.97
C PHE A 25 1.86 2.63 -11.43
N ASN A 26 2.63 1.82 -10.69
CA ASN A 26 4.02 1.53 -11.03
C ASN A 26 4.16 0.87 -12.41
N GLU A 27 3.27 -0.06 -12.75
CA GLU A 27 3.25 -0.73 -14.05
C GLU A 27 2.98 0.26 -15.19
N SER A 28 1.96 1.11 -15.02
CA SER A 28 1.61 2.13 -16.02
C SER A 28 2.71 3.20 -16.15
N PHE A 29 3.27 3.63 -15.02
CA PHE A 29 4.36 4.60 -15.02
C PHE A 29 5.59 4.08 -15.78
N LEU A 30 6.01 2.84 -15.52
CA LEU A 30 7.12 2.21 -16.22
C LEU A 30 6.81 2.05 -17.72
N PHE A 31 5.64 1.54 -18.06
CA PHE A 31 5.22 1.34 -19.45
C PHE A 31 5.38 2.62 -20.30
N PHE A 32 4.96 3.77 -19.77
CA PHE A 32 5.04 5.04 -20.49
C PHE A 32 6.39 5.76 -20.39
N THR A 33 7.27 5.39 -19.43
CA THR A 33 8.49 6.17 -19.18
C THR A 33 9.80 5.41 -19.37
N GLN A 34 9.81 4.08 -19.43
CA GLN A 34 11.04 3.28 -19.47
C GLN A 34 11.90 3.52 -20.71
N ASN A 35 11.26 3.75 -21.87
CA ASN A 35 11.95 3.95 -23.15
C ASN A 35 12.14 5.43 -23.52
N LEU A 36 11.83 6.35 -22.58
CA LEU A 36 11.96 7.77 -22.80
C LEU A 36 13.18 8.32 -22.05
N GLN A 37 13.98 9.11 -22.73
CA GLN A 37 15.08 9.87 -22.11
C GLN A 37 14.54 11.08 -21.34
N LEU A 38 13.89 10.81 -20.20
CA LEU A 38 13.37 11.87 -19.33
C LEU A 38 14.45 12.31 -18.35
N VAL A 39 14.65 13.62 -18.24
CA VAL A 39 15.48 14.17 -17.17
C VAL A 39 14.85 13.88 -15.80
N LYS A 40 15.70 13.75 -14.76
CA LYS A 40 15.26 13.38 -13.39
C LYS A 40 14.09 14.24 -12.89
N GLN A 41 14.10 15.54 -13.17
CA GLN A 41 13.04 16.49 -12.79
C GLN A 41 11.69 16.17 -13.44
N ASP A 42 11.66 15.93 -14.76
CA ASP A 42 10.43 15.61 -15.48
C ASP A 42 9.85 14.26 -15.00
N ARG A 43 10.72 13.27 -14.81
CA ARG A 43 10.32 11.95 -14.27
C ARG A 43 9.70 12.08 -12.87
N SER A 44 10.30 12.87 -11.99
CA SER A 44 9.77 13.15 -10.65
C SER A 44 8.45 13.93 -10.72
N MET A 45 8.33 14.91 -11.61
CA MET A 45 7.10 15.66 -11.83
C MET A 45 5.95 14.72 -12.27
N ILE A 46 6.18 13.87 -13.26
CA ILE A 46 5.16 12.91 -13.75
C ILE A 46 4.71 12.02 -12.59
N TYR A 47 5.65 11.44 -11.85
CA TYR A 47 5.40 10.57 -10.71
C TYR A 47 4.52 11.27 -9.66
N ASN A 48 4.91 12.45 -9.22
CA ASN A 48 4.23 13.20 -8.17
C ASN A 48 2.83 13.67 -8.61
N VAL A 49 2.69 14.17 -9.85
CA VAL A 49 1.39 14.66 -10.34
C VAL A 49 0.41 13.49 -10.49
N VAL A 50 0.84 12.36 -11.04
CA VAL A 50 -0.03 11.17 -11.18
C VAL A 50 -0.50 10.69 -9.82
N LEU A 51 0.41 10.45 -8.87
CA LEU A 51 0.04 9.97 -7.53
C LEU A 51 -0.86 10.96 -6.78
N ASN A 52 -0.54 12.27 -6.84
CA ASN A 52 -1.37 13.27 -6.20
C ASN A 52 -2.78 13.33 -6.82
N SER A 53 -2.87 13.26 -8.16
CA SER A 53 -4.16 13.24 -8.88
C SER A 53 -5.03 12.07 -8.43
N ILE A 54 -4.46 10.87 -8.32
CA ILE A 54 -5.20 9.68 -7.89
C ILE A 54 -5.56 9.79 -6.41
N ARG A 55 -4.63 10.19 -5.54
CA ARG A 55 -4.84 10.34 -4.09
C ARG A 55 -5.93 11.35 -3.76
N LYS A 56 -5.97 12.46 -4.47
CA LYS A 56 -6.98 13.53 -4.30
C LYS A 56 -8.21 13.35 -5.21
N ASN A 57 -8.32 12.22 -5.91
CA ASN A 57 -9.38 11.95 -6.89
C ASN A 57 -10.80 12.17 -6.32
N LEU A 58 -11.08 11.68 -5.11
CA LEU A 58 -12.39 11.81 -4.48
C LEU A 58 -12.76 13.30 -4.23
N PHE A 59 -11.79 14.10 -3.78
CA PHE A 59 -11.98 15.53 -3.53
C PHE A 59 -12.11 16.30 -4.85
N ILE A 60 -11.27 15.99 -5.84
CA ILE A 60 -11.31 16.65 -7.15
C ILE A 60 -12.61 16.32 -7.89
N ASN A 61 -13.10 15.08 -7.82
CA ASN A 61 -14.40 14.74 -8.41
C ASN A 61 -15.56 15.49 -7.76
N LYS A 62 -15.50 15.74 -6.45
CA LYS A 62 -16.48 16.63 -5.79
C LYS A 62 -16.42 18.04 -6.37
N ILE A 63 -15.22 18.61 -6.54
CA ILE A 63 -15.04 19.92 -7.16
C ILE A 63 -15.67 19.90 -8.56
N LEU A 64 -15.30 18.95 -9.40
CA LEU A 64 -15.81 18.83 -10.76
C LEU A 64 -17.35 18.71 -10.80
N ASN A 65 -17.96 17.93 -9.91
CA ASN A 65 -19.41 17.75 -9.88
C ASN A 65 -20.16 19.05 -9.53
N ASN A 66 -19.53 19.97 -8.79
CA ASN A 66 -20.13 21.29 -8.49
C ASN A 66 -20.08 22.25 -9.69
N PHE A 67 -19.12 22.09 -10.61
CA PHE A 67 -18.94 22.96 -11.77
C PHE A 67 -19.45 22.38 -13.07
N LEU A 68 -19.65 21.05 -13.15
CA LEU A 68 -20.15 20.36 -14.33
C LEU A 68 -21.67 20.26 -14.28
N GLN A 69 -22.36 21.03 -15.10
CA GLN A 69 -23.81 21.03 -15.24
C GLN A 69 -24.34 19.79 -16.00
N LYS A 70 -23.52 19.19 -16.86
CA LYS A 70 -23.88 18.05 -17.71
C LYS A 70 -22.87 16.90 -17.56
N LYS A 71 -23.33 15.68 -17.84
CA LYS A 71 -22.47 14.50 -17.89
C LYS A 71 -21.38 14.70 -18.95
N THR A 72 -20.12 14.63 -18.56
CA THR A 72 -18.96 14.79 -19.42
C THR A 72 -18.24 13.44 -19.62
N SER A 73 -17.51 13.33 -20.75
CA SER A 73 -16.73 12.13 -21.03
C SER A 73 -15.65 11.90 -19.97
N LEU A 74 -15.32 10.63 -19.73
CA LEU A 74 -14.28 10.24 -18.80
C LEU A 74 -12.92 10.89 -19.12
N LYS A 75 -12.56 11.00 -20.41
CA LYS A 75 -11.31 11.64 -20.84
C LYS A 75 -11.24 13.10 -20.41
N ILE A 76 -12.35 13.86 -20.52
CA ILE A 76 -12.41 15.24 -20.04
C ILE A 76 -12.22 15.28 -18.52
N ARG A 77 -12.87 14.39 -17.77
CA ARG A 77 -12.73 14.32 -16.32
C ARG A 77 -11.31 14.00 -15.88
N ILE A 78 -10.63 13.05 -16.52
CA ILE A 78 -9.22 12.71 -16.25
C ILE A 78 -8.30 13.89 -16.57
N LEU A 79 -8.51 14.58 -17.69
CA LEU A 79 -7.70 15.74 -18.04
C LEU A 79 -7.88 16.89 -17.03
N LEU A 80 -9.10 17.15 -16.59
CA LEU A 80 -9.39 18.11 -15.53
C LEU A 80 -8.84 17.67 -14.18
N LEU A 81 -8.89 16.38 -13.84
CA LEU A 81 -8.26 15.81 -12.65
C LEU A 81 -6.76 16.14 -12.60
N CYS A 82 -6.04 15.94 -13.72
CA CYS A 82 -4.62 16.30 -13.83
C CYS A 82 -4.38 17.78 -13.58
N ALA A 83 -5.20 18.66 -14.19
CA ALA A 83 -5.03 20.10 -14.10
C ALA A 83 -5.34 20.61 -12.68
N ILE A 84 -6.46 20.20 -12.10
CA ILE A 84 -6.90 20.60 -10.74
C ILE A 84 -5.89 20.14 -9.69
N SER A 85 -5.38 18.92 -9.81
CA SER A 85 -4.33 18.40 -8.92
C SER A 85 -3.10 19.32 -8.90
N GLN A 86 -2.64 19.77 -10.07
CA GLN A 86 -1.50 20.68 -10.20
C GLN A 86 -1.79 22.07 -9.63
N ILE A 87 -2.98 22.64 -9.89
CA ILE A 87 -3.36 24.01 -9.51
C ILE A 87 -3.65 24.09 -8.01
N ILE A 88 -4.49 23.19 -7.50
CA ILE A 88 -5.03 23.29 -6.13
C ILE A 88 -4.10 22.68 -5.09
N TYR A 89 -3.50 21.52 -5.39
CA TYR A 89 -2.75 20.74 -4.38
C TYR A 89 -1.23 20.84 -4.53
N LEU A 90 -0.71 21.05 -5.75
CA LEU A 90 0.74 21.07 -6.00
C LEU A 90 1.32 22.48 -6.25
N GLY A 91 0.49 23.53 -6.25
CA GLY A 91 0.94 24.91 -6.33
C GLY A 91 1.59 25.31 -7.67
N PHE A 92 1.29 24.60 -8.76
CA PHE A 92 1.77 25.00 -10.09
C PHE A 92 1.09 26.28 -10.54
N LYS A 93 1.79 27.08 -11.38
CA LYS A 93 1.27 28.33 -11.92
C LYS A 93 0.01 28.09 -12.75
N ASP A 94 -1.10 28.70 -12.37
CA ASP A 94 -2.44 28.48 -12.92
C ASP A 94 -2.50 28.68 -14.44
N TYR A 95 -1.85 29.76 -14.95
CA TYR A 95 -1.83 30.05 -16.39
C TYR A 95 -1.08 28.96 -17.21
N ALA A 96 0.03 28.44 -16.68
CA ALA A 96 0.85 27.46 -17.38
C ALA A 96 0.11 26.12 -17.47
N VAL A 97 -0.54 25.69 -16.37
CA VAL A 97 -1.33 24.45 -16.35
C VAL A 97 -2.54 24.59 -17.28
N THR A 98 -3.26 25.72 -17.23
CA THR A 98 -4.45 25.96 -18.08
C THR A 98 -4.09 25.91 -19.55
N ASN A 99 -3.04 26.65 -19.98
CA ASN A 99 -2.62 26.69 -21.39
C ASN A 99 -2.21 25.31 -21.90
N ASP A 100 -1.40 24.57 -21.15
CA ASP A 100 -0.97 23.24 -21.56
C ASP A 100 -2.15 22.24 -21.59
N THR A 101 -3.09 22.34 -20.65
CA THR A 101 -4.28 21.49 -20.59
C THR A 101 -5.19 21.73 -21.80
N VAL A 102 -5.37 22.99 -22.20
CA VAL A 102 -6.15 23.35 -23.41
C VAL A 102 -5.46 22.85 -24.69
N GLU A 103 -4.13 22.90 -24.75
CA GLU A 103 -3.38 22.32 -25.87
C GLU A 103 -3.52 20.81 -25.96
N ILE A 104 -3.43 20.10 -24.82
CA ILE A 104 -3.69 18.66 -24.75
C ILE A 104 -5.12 18.33 -25.18
N ALA A 105 -6.10 19.14 -24.79
CA ALA A 105 -7.48 18.96 -25.22
C ALA A 105 -7.61 18.97 -26.76
N LYS A 106 -6.94 19.91 -27.43
CA LYS A 106 -6.89 19.97 -28.90
C LYS A 106 -6.26 18.71 -29.49
N ILE A 107 -5.10 18.27 -28.96
CA ILE A 107 -4.39 17.05 -29.40
C ILE A 107 -5.28 15.81 -29.26
N LYS A 108 -5.99 15.69 -28.15
CA LYS A 108 -6.88 14.54 -27.85
C LYS A 108 -8.29 14.68 -28.45
N LYS A 109 -8.54 15.71 -29.26
CA LYS A 109 -9.85 16.02 -29.87
C LYS A 109 -10.98 16.13 -28.85
N LEU A 110 -10.69 16.76 -27.70
CA LEU A 110 -11.65 17.10 -26.66
C LEU A 110 -12.10 18.56 -26.83
N ASN A 111 -13.14 18.99 -26.11
CA ASN A 111 -13.63 20.38 -26.17
C ASN A 111 -12.71 21.35 -25.38
N PRO A 112 -11.85 22.14 -26.04
CA PRO A 112 -10.91 23.03 -25.37
C PRO A 112 -11.58 24.25 -24.73
N GLY A 113 -12.69 24.72 -25.29
CA GLY A 113 -13.47 25.84 -24.76
C GLY A 113 -14.10 25.50 -23.41
N LEU A 114 -14.74 24.34 -23.31
CA LEU A 114 -15.29 23.82 -22.05
C LEU A 114 -14.20 23.70 -20.98
N ILE A 115 -13.04 23.11 -21.31
CA ILE A 115 -11.95 22.89 -20.37
C ILE A 115 -11.39 24.23 -19.87
N ASN A 116 -11.18 25.20 -20.76
CA ASN A 116 -10.68 26.52 -20.39
C ASN A 116 -11.66 27.26 -19.47
N SER A 117 -12.97 27.25 -19.80
CA SER A 117 -14.01 27.88 -18.99
C SER A 117 -14.08 27.27 -17.59
N LEU A 118 -14.08 25.92 -17.49
CA LEU A 118 -14.11 25.22 -16.21
C LEU A 118 -12.89 25.53 -15.35
N LEU A 119 -11.68 25.49 -15.90
CA LEU A 119 -10.46 25.79 -15.16
C LEU A 119 -10.43 27.23 -14.66
N LYS A 120 -10.85 28.22 -15.48
CA LYS A 120 -10.97 29.62 -15.06
C LYS A 120 -11.94 29.77 -13.87
N ASN A 121 -13.11 29.12 -13.93
CA ASN A 121 -14.08 29.15 -12.83
C ASN A 121 -13.55 28.49 -11.56
N ILE A 122 -12.84 27.36 -11.67
CA ILE A 122 -12.23 26.67 -10.52
C ILE A 122 -11.14 27.55 -9.89
N ILE A 123 -10.28 28.17 -10.71
CA ILE A 123 -9.22 29.07 -10.24
C ILE A 123 -9.82 30.26 -9.48
N LYS A 124 -10.87 30.89 -10.01
CA LYS A 124 -11.57 32.00 -9.37
C LYS A 124 -12.11 31.63 -7.97
N ASN A 125 -12.50 30.38 -7.77
CA ASN A 125 -13.08 29.86 -6.53
C ASN A 125 -12.09 29.06 -5.66
N LYS A 126 -10.79 29.15 -5.91
CA LYS A 126 -9.74 28.31 -5.28
C LYS A 126 -9.78 28.34 -3.75
N GLU A 127 -9.95 29.52 -3.14
CA GLU A 127 -10.00 29.67 -1.69
C GLU A 127 -11.22 29.00 -1.05
N LEU A 128 -12.39 29.09 -1.71
CA LEU A 128 -13.63 28.44 -1.25
C LEU A 128 -13.56 26.93 -1.37
N ILE A 129 -12.85 26.43 -2.42
CA ILE A 129 -12.66 25.00 -2.65
C ILE A 129 -11.82 24.38 -1.52
N ASN A 130 -10.74 25.04 -1.10
CA ASN A 130 -9.84 24.55 -0.06
C ASN A 130 -10.50 24.43 1.33
N LYS A 131 -11.59 25.16 1.57
CA LYS A 131 -12.34 25.13 2.85
C LYS A 131 -13.42 24.02 2.89
N LYS A 132 -13.72 23.36 1.78
CA LYS A 132 -14.81 22.37 1.71
C LYS A 132 -14.36 21.01 2.26
N LYS A 133 -15.10 20.52 3.28
CA LYS A 133 -14.95 19.18 3.82
C LYS A 133 -15.36 18.09 2.80
N PHE A 134 -14.86 16.89 3.00
CA PHE A 134 -15.19 15.69 2.23
C PHE A 134 -16.71 15.43 2.15
N ASN A 135 -17.16 14.80 1.07
CA ASN A 135 -18.55 14.34 0.90
C ASN A 135 -18.57 12.86 0.49
N GLN A 136 -19.33 12.06 1.21
CA GLN A 136 -19.46 10.62 1.03
C GLN A 136 -19.96 10.20 -0.37
N SER A 137 -20.74 11.04 -1.05
CA SER A 137 -21.28 10.76 -2.39
C SER A 137 -20.23 10.57 -3.50
N SER A 138 -18.99 10.98 -3.26
CA SER A 138 -17.87 10.79 -4.22
C SER A 138 -17.14 9.46 -4.05
N VAL A 139 -17.43 8.70 -3.00
CA VAL A 139 -16.76 7.43 -2.71
C VAL A 139 -17.43 6.30 -3.49
N PRO A 140 -16.67 5.36 -4.10
CA PRO A 140 -17.25 4.20 -4.75
C PRO A 140 -18.14 3.39 -3.80
N LEU A 141 -19.36 3.06 -4.25
CA LEU A 141 -20.37 2.39 -3.43
C LEU A 141 -19.88 1.06 -2.83
N TRP A 142 -19.06 0.32 -3.59
CA TRP A 142 -18.49 -0.94 -3.11
C TRP A 142 -17.62 -0.73 -1.86
N PHE A 143 -16.82 0.35 -1.84
CA PHE A 143 -15.96 0.68 -0.71
C PHE A 143 -16.77 1.13 0.51
N VAL A 144 -17.81 1.97 0.28
CA VAL A 144 -18.73 2.39 1.34
C VAL A 144 -19.38 1.17 2.02
N LYS A 145 -19.92 0.23 1.22
CA LYS A 145 -20.54 -0.99 1.74
C LYS A 145 -19.57 -1.87 2.53
N ALA A 146 -18.33 -2.03 2.03
CA ALA A 146 -17.32 -2.83 2.70
C ALA A 146 -16.86 -2.19 4.03
N VAL A 147 -16.68 -0.86 4.08
CA VAL A 147 -16.36 -0.12 5.30
C VAL A 147 -17.51 -0.21 6.32
N GLN A 148 -18.77 -0.07 5.89
CA GLN A 148 -19.95 -0.22 6.74
C GLN A 148 -20.05 -1.65 7.32
N LYS A 149 -19.85 -2.67 6.49
CA LYS A 149 -19.81 -4.09 6.94
C LYS A 149 -18.72 -4.31 8.00
N SER A 150 -17.60 -3.61 7.86
CA SER A 150 -16.49 -3.63 8.83
C SER A 150 -16.74 -2.77 10.08
N ARG A 151 -17.89 -2.08 10.18
CA ARG A 151 -18.27 -1.17 11.27
C ARG A 151 -17.27 -0.05 11.54
N LEU A 152 -16.67 0.47 10.46
CA LEU A 152 -15.65 1.52 10.53
C LEU A 152 -16.19 2.88 10.09
N ASN A 153 -15.55 3.96 10.57
CA ASN A 153 -15.91 5.31 10.20
C ASN A 153 -15.29 5.68 8.83
N LEU A 154 -16.15 5.81 7.82
CA LEU A 154 -15.74 6.10 6.44
C LEU A 154 -15.02 7.46 6.34
N GLN A 155 -15.50 8.50 7.03
CA GLN A 155 -14.92 9.84 6.95
C GLN A 155 -13.47 9.84 7.45
N THR A 156 -13.23 9.24 8.61
CA THR A 156 -11.88 9.12 9.19
C THR A 156 -10.94 8.38 8.24
N ILE A 157 -11.40 7.29 7.62
CA ILE A 157 -10.60 6.53 6.65
C ILE A 157 -10.24 7.40 5.45
N ILE A 158 -11.21 8.09 4.83
CA ILE A 158 -10.98 8.90 3.62
C ILE A 158 -10.04 10.08 3.89
N GLU A 159 -10.19 10.75 5.02
CA GLU A 159 -9.28 11.82 5.41
C GLU A 159 -7.84 11.30 5.53
N ASN A 160 -7.65 10.20 6.23
CA ASN A 160 -6.32 9.62 6.45
C ASN A 160 -5.67 9.06 5.16
N ILE A 161 -6.41 8.37 4.29
CA ILE A 161 -5.84 7.83 3.04
C ILE A 161 -5.49 8.91 2.01
N SER A 162 -5.99 10.13 2.18
CA SER A 162 -5.72 11.26 1.31
C SER A 162 -4.39 11.96 1.59
N GLU A 163 -3.76 11.64 2.72
CA GLU A 163 -2.46 12.18 3.12
C GLU A 163 -1.30 11.39 2.50
N GLU A 164 -0.11 11.98 2.48
CA GLU A 164 1.08 11.30 1.99
C GLU A 164 1.55 10.22 2.98
N PRO A 165 2.04 9.07 2.50
CA PRO A 165 2.58 8.04 3.38
C PRO A 165 3.87 8.49 4.04
N SER A 166 4.03 8.18 5.32
CA SER A 166 5.30 8.36 6.03
C SER A 166 6.29 7.29 5.62
N LEU A 167 7.58 7.64 5.60
CA LEU A 167 8.65 6.68 5.33
C LEU A 167 9.06 5.99 6.63
N HIS A 168 8.86 4.68 6.72
CA HIS A 168 9.29 3.86 7.84
C HIS A 168 10.34 2.84 7.38
N LEU A 169 11.42 2.72 8.14
CA LEU A 169 12.52 1.81 7.90
C LEU A 169 12.61 0.78 9.01
N VAL A 170 12.96 -0.45 8.63
CA VAL A 170 13.32 -1.52 9.55
C VAL A 170 14.79 -1.88 9.32
N PHE A 171 15.56 -1.93 10.38
CA PHE A 171 17.01 -2.18 10.41
C PHE A 171 17.29 -3.65 10.80
N LYS A 172 18.36 -4.19 10.28
CA LYS A 172 18.79 -5.56 10.61
C LYS A 172 18.99 -5.79 12.11
N ASN A 173 19.52 -4.77 12.80
CA ASN A 173 19.80 -4.84 14.24
C ASN A 173 19.86 -3.43 14.85
N ASN A 174 19.92 -3.38 16.17
CA ASN A 174 19.93 -2.15 16.95
C ASN A 174 21.19 -1.27 16.70
N ASN A 175 22.35 -1.87 16.46
CA ASN A 175 23.57 -1.08 16.22
C ASN A 175 23.45 -0.21 14.98
N LEU A 176 22.80 -0.72 13.92
CA LEU A 176 22.66 0.00 12.66
C LEU A 176 21.71 1.20 12.76
N ILE A 177 20.64 1.11 13.55
CA ILE A 177 19.77 2.27 13.77
C ILE A 177 20.43 3.31 14.68
N ASN A 178 21.24 2.89 15.66
CA ASN A 178 21.95 3.79 16.54
C ASN A 178 23.03 4.63 15.81
N THR A 179 23.58 4.09 14.73
CA THR A 179 24.61 4.76 13.90
C THR A 179 24.02 5.48 12.67
N PHE A 180 22.70 5.41 12.47
CA PHE A 180 22.02 6.03 11.32
C PHE A 180 21.97 7.56 11.48
N LYS A 181 22.50 8.31 10.50
CA LYS A 181 22.70 9.75 10.60
C LYS A 181 21.55 10.60 10.07
N GLU A 182 20.59 10.01 9.32
CA GLU A 182 19.43 10.78 8.87
C GLU A 182 18.52 11.09 10.06
N GLU A 183 17.82 12.22 10.01
CA GLU A 183 16.86 12.60 11.04
C GLU A 183 15.72 11.60 11.11
N HIS A 184 15.48 11.02 12.28
CA HIS A 184 14.52 9.93 12.44
C HIS A 184 13.94 9.87 13.85
N ASN A 185 12.72 9.32 13.96
CA ASN A 185 12.05 9.00 15.22
C ASN A 185 11.91 7.50 15.38
N LYS A 186 12.63 6.93 16.37
CA LYS A 186 12.58 5.49 16.66
C LYS A 186 11.19 5.05 17.06
N THR A 187 10.73 3.97 16.45
CA THR A 187 9.48 3.28 16.82
C THR A 187 9.75 2.04 17.66
N THR A 188 10.84 1.32 17.35
CA THR A 188 11.34 0.19 18.12
C THR A 188 12.88 0.25 18.17
N ASP A 189 13.53 -0.73 18.80
CA ASP A 189 14.99 -0.83 18.82
C ASP A 189 15.60 -1.05 17.42
N THR A 190 14.79 -1.50 16.46
CA THR A 190 15.23 -1.81 15.11
C THR A 190 14.39 -1.13 14.03
N SER A 191 13.60 -0.11 14.36
CA SER A 191 12.79 0.58 13.36
C SER A 191 12.55 2.04 13.67
N ALA A 192 12.37 2.87 12.63
CA ALA A 192 12.13 4.29 12.77
C ALA A 192 11.32 4.88 11.61
N PHE A 193 10.59 5.96 11.88
CA PHE A 193 10.15 6.90 10.86
C PHE A 193 11.28 7.87 10.51
N VAL A 194 11.47 8.12 9.22
CA VAL A 194 12.50 9.02 8.72
C VAL A 194 11.88 10.32 8.26
N ILE A 195 12.40 11.44 8.77
CA ILE A 195 12.02 12.80 8.41
C ILE A 195 12.90 13.22 7.24
N ASN A 196 12.43 12.96 6.00
CA ASN A 196 13.30 13.21 4.88
C ASN A 196 12.55 13.45 3.57
N ARG A 197 13.18 14.26 2.68
CA ARG A 197 12.76 14.52 1.30
C ARG A 197 13.70 13.92 0.24
N LYS A 198 14.71 13.13 0.66
CA LYS A 198 15.64 12.45 -0.25
C LYS A 198 14.97 11.23 -0.89
N GLN A 199 15.48 10.78 -2.01
CA GLN A 199 15.06 9.47 -2.55
C GLN A 199 15.54 8.34 -1.62
N VAL A 200 14.77 7.27 -1.48
CA VAL A 200 15.10 6.14 -0.60
C VAL A 200 16.50 5.59 -0.87
N LYS A 201 16.92 5.55 -2.12
CA LYS A 201 18.26 5.06 -2.51
C LYS A 201 19.40 5.99 -2.10
N ASP A 202 19.12 7.26 -1.88
CA ASP A 202 20.10 8.27 -1.49
C ASP A 202 20.27 8.37 0.04
N LEU A 203 19.48 7.59 0.81
CA LEU A 203 19.58 7.54 2.27
C LEU A 203 20.78 6.70 2.70
N GLU A 204 21.43 7.12 3.78
CA GLU A 204 22.59 6.42 4.33
C GLU A 204 22.27 4.94 4.63
N GLY A 205 23.19 4.06 4.30
CA GLY A 205 23.08 2.62 4.56
C GLY A 205 22.20 1.84 3.57
N TYR A 206 21.56 2.47 2.58
CA TYR A 206 20.77 1.76 1.57
C TYR A 206 21.63 0.76 0.79
N GLU A 207 22.70 1.21 0.13
CA GLU A 207 23.58 0.35 -0.66
C GLU A 207 24.36 -0.66 0.21
N LYS A 208 24.62 -0.31 1.48
CA LYS A 208 25.25 -1.21 2.46
C LYS A 208 24.26 -2.28 2.98
N GLY A 209 22.99 -2.19 2.62
CA GLY A 209 21.97 -3.13 3.07
C GLY A 209 21.72 -3.11 4.57
N HIS A 210 21.79 -1.96 5.21
CA HIS A 210 21.59 -1.82 6.66
C HIS A 210 20.14 -1.94 7.07
N TRP A 211 19.21 -1.63 6.17
CA TRP A 211 17.78 -1.54 6.42
C TRP A 211 16.97 -1.75 5.13
N TRP A 212 15.66 -1.87 5.30
CA TRP A 212 14.66 -1.90 4.20
C TRP A 212 13.45 -1.05 4.56
N VAL A 213 12.69 -0.66 3.53
CA VAL A 213 11.40 0.03 3.70
C VAL A 213 10.33 -0.99 4.05
N GLN A 214 9.64 -0.76 5.16
CA GLN A 214 8.48 -1.56 5.56
C GLN A 214 7.53 -0.66 6.34
N ASP A 215 6.22 -0.71 6.03
CA ASP A 215 5.25 0.05 6.79
C ASP A 215 5.21 -0.38 8.25
N PHE A 216 5.00 0.60 9.13
CA PHE A 216 4.99 0.38 10.58
C PHE A 216 3.97 -0.69 10.99
N SER A 217 2.72 -0.63 10.49
CA SER A 217 1.68 -1.59 10.84
C SER A 217 2.03 -3.00 10.40
N SER A 218 2.67 -3.15 9.24
CA SER A 218 3.09 -4.45 8.70
C SER A 218 4.32 -5.06 9.42
N MET A 219 5.07 -4.24 10.14
CA MET A 219 6.21 -4.66 10.96
C MET A 219 5.77 -5.25 12.31
N LEU A 220 4.65 -4.76 12.86
CA LEU A 220 4.19 -5.11 14.21
C LEU A 220 4.02 -6.62 14.47
N PRO A 221 3.46 -7.46 13.58
CA PRO A 221 3.23 -8.86 13.88
C PRO A 221 4.49 -9.62 14.27
N LEU A 222 5.58 -9.46 13.53
CA LEU A 222 6.83 -10.14 13.84
C LEU A 222 7.57 -9.48 15.00
N HIS A 223 7.43 -8.17 15.18
CA HIS A 223 7.98 -7.46 16.33
C HIS A 223 7.33 -7.91 17.64
N LEU A 224 6.01 -8.13 17.64
CA LEU A 224 5.23 -8.59 18.82
C LEU A 224 5.17 -10.11 18.94
N SER A 225 6.08 -10.84 18.29
CA SER A 225 6.17 -12.30 18.33
C SER A 225 7.59 -12.76 18.65
N PRO A 226 8.14 -12.45 19.83
CA PRO A 226 9.50 -12.86 20.19
C PRO A 226 9.69 -14.38 20.24
N GLU A 227 8.59 -15.13 20.46
CA GLU A 227 8.56 -16.60 20.51
C GLU A 227 8.93 -17.28 19.18
N ILE A 228 8.93 -16.57 18.06
CA ILE A 228 9.28 -17.14 16.76
C ILE A 228 10.79 -17.13 16.47
N ARG A 229 11.64 -16.63 17.38
CA ARG A 229 13.10 -16.60 17.18
C ARG A 229 13.69 -18.01 17.15
N PHE A 230 14.73 -18.19 16.32
CA PHE A 230 15.47 -19.46 16.16
C PHE A 230 14.58 -20.62 15.70
N LYS A 231 13.58 -20.36 14.87
CA LYS A 231 12.63 -21.34 14.34
C LYS A 231 12.89 -21.65 12.87
N LYS A 232 12.38 -22.79 12.44
CA LYS A 232 12.24 -23.12 11.01
C LYS A 232 10.98 -22.46 10.47
N VAL A 233 11.14 -21.45 9.63
CA VAL A 233 10.08 -20.57 9.16
C VAL A 233 9.83 -20.74 7.68
N LEU A 234 8.57 -20.77 7.26
CA LEU A 234 8.15 -20.60 5.87
C LEU A 234 7.47 -19.25 5.72
N ASP A 235 7.96 -18.37 4.83
CA ASP A 235 7.20 -17.24 4.32
C ASP A 235 6.53 -17.67 3.01
N MET A 236 5.20 -17.87 3.04
CA MET A 236 4.45 -18.49 1.94
C MET A 236 4.23 -17.54 0.74
N CYS A 237 4.27 -16.22 0.95
CA CYS A 237 4.02 -15.20 -0.06
C CYS A 237 5.04 -14.07 0.10
N ALA A 238 6.32 -14.42 0.08
CA ALA A 238 7.43 -13.63 0.62
C ALA A 238 7.71 -12.31 -0.11
N ALA A 239 7.50 -12.25 -1.42
CA ALA A 239 7.91 -11.08 -2.20
C ALA A 239 7.01 -9.84 -1.96
N PRO A 240 7.62 -8.65 -1.83
CA PRO A 240 9.00 -8.25 -2.14
C PRO A 240 10.04 -8.45 -1.04
N GLY A 241 9.69 -8.98 0.15
CA GLY A 241 10.65 -9.42 1.16
C GLY A 241 10.58 -8.77 2.54
N GLY A 242 9.80 -7.71 2.75
CA GLY A 242 9.83 -6.95 4.01
C GLY A 242 9.68 -7.81 5.27
N LYS A 243 8.69 -8.70 5.33
CA LYS A 243 8.45 -9.63 6.44
C LYS A 243 9.48 -10.75 6.49
N ALA A 244 9.88 -11.26 5.30
CA ALA A 244 10.96 -12.22 5.18
C ALA A 244 12.27 -11.72 5.80
N PHE A 245 12.68 -10.48 5.47
CA PHE A 245 13.90 -9.87 6.01
C PHE A 245 13.81 -9.69 7.53
N GLN A 246 12.66 -9.31 8.04
CA GLN A 246 12.41 -9.20 9.46
C GLN A 246 12.54 -10.58 10.14
N ALA A 247 11.94 -11.63 9.57
CA ALA A 247 12.06 -13.00 10.08
C ALA A 247 13.51 -13.49 10.06
N ILE A 248 14.26 -13.23 8.99
CA ILE A 248 15.70 -13.58 8.90
C ILE A 248 16.50 -12.85 9.98
N SER A 249 16.22 -11.55 10.20
CA SER A 249 16.90 -10.73 11.21
C SER A 249 16.61 -11.18 12.66
N LEU A 250 15.61 -12.01 12.88
CA LEU A 250 15.32 -12.68 14.17
C LEU A 250 16.07 -14.01 14.33
N ASN A 251 17.08 -14.27 13.50
CA ASN A 251 17.89 -15.49 13.48
C ASN A 251 17.10 -16.78 13.21
N ASN A 252 16.08 -16.67 12.34
CA ASN A 252 15.33 -17.84 11.88
C ASN A 252 15.95 -18.49 10.65
N ASN A 253 15.74 -19.81 10.52
CA ASN A 253 15.98 -20.51 9.27
C ASN A 253 14.75 -20.34 8.35
N VAL A 254 14.81 -19.38 7.44
CA VAL A 254 13.64 -18.96 6.64
C VAL A 254 13.72 -19.52 5.23
N THR A 255 12.70 -20.29 4.85
CA THR A 255 12.40 -20.65 3.45
C THR A 255 11.44 -19.62 2.88
N LEU A 256 11.74 -19.06 1.72
CA LEU A 256 10.94 -18.04 1.05
C LEU A 256 10.22 -18.65 -0.13
N ASN A 257 8.92 -18.37 -0.27
CA ASN A 257 8.15 -18.80 -1.43
C ASN A 257 7.33 -17.64 -2.00
N ASP A 258 7.25 -17.52 -3.31
CA ASP A 258 6.29 -16.67 -4.01
C ASP A 258 5.99 -17.24 -5.40
N ILE A 259 4.72 -17.22 -5.82
CA ILE A 259 4.29 -17.77 -7.11
C ILE A 259 4.78 -16.92 -8.30
N SER A 260 5.04 -15.63 -8.09
CA SER A 260 5.36 -14.67 -9.15
C SER A 260 6.86 -14.57 -9.41
N LEU A 261 7.33 -15.09 -10.55
CA LEU A 261 8.73 -14.95 -11.00
C LEU A 261 9.21 -13.50 -10.97
N LYS A 262 8.41 -12.56 -11.48
CA LYS A 262 8.75 -11.14 -11.49
C LYS A 262 8.92 -10.56 -10.07
N ARG A 263 8.11 -11.00 -9.11
CA ARG A 263 8.24 -10.57 -7.72
C ARG A 263 9.42 -11.22 -7.02
N THR A 264 9.74 -12.49 -7.35
CA THR A 264 10.92 -13.18 -6.80
C THR A 264 12.23 -12.59 -7.32
N GLU A 265 12.28 -12.02 -8.52
CA GLU A 265 13.44 -11.24 -9.01
C GLU A 265 13.71 -10.02 -8.10
N THR A 266 12.65 -9.31 -7.73
CA THR A 266 12.74 -8.18 -6.79
C THR A 266 13.21 -8.65 -5.41
N LEU A 267 12.66 -9.76 -4.91
CA LEU A 267 13.05 -10.38 -3.65
C LEU A 267 14.54 -10.75 -3.66
N THR A 268 15.01 -11.42 -4.73
CA THR A 268 16.42 -11.79 -4.92
C THR A 268 17.36 -10.59 -4.92
N THR A 269 16.97 -9.51 -5.61
CA THR A 269 17.73 -8.26 -5.64
C THR A 269 17.85 -7.64 -4.25
N ASN A 270 16.75 -7.63 -3.49
CA ASN A 270 16.74 -7.11 -2.13
C ASN A 270 17.55 -8.00 -1.16
N LEU A 271 17.47 -9.33 -1.26
CA LEU A 271 18.28 -10.24 -0.45
C LEU A 271 19.78 -9.99 -0.67
N LYS A 272 20.21 -9.89 -1.94
CA LYS A 272 21.60 -9.55 -2.28
C LYS A 272 22.04 -8.23 -1.67
N ARG A 273 21.23 -7.18 -1.82
CA ARG A 273 21.52 -5.85 -1.24
C ARG A 273 21.64 -5.91 0.29
N LEU A 274 20.79 -6.70 0.92
CA LEU A 274 20.77 -6.90 2.38
C LEU A 274 21.79 -7.92 2.88
N ASN A 275 22.60 -8.56 2.00
CA ASN A 275 23.53 -9.64 2.36
C ASN A 275 22.83 -10.78 3.13
N PHE A 276 21.66 -11.19 2.66
CA PHE A 276 20.95 -12.37 3.12
C PHE A 276 21.06 -13.48 2.06
N SER A 277 21.29 -14.72 2.50
CA SER A 277 21.36 -15.89 1.62
C SER A 277 20.31 -16.92 2.07
N ASN A 278 19.11 -16.81 1.52
CA ASN A 278 18.01 -17.69 1.85
C ASN A 278 17.48 -18.41 0.62
N MET A 279 17.00 -19.62 0.81
CA MET A 279 16.38 -20.40 -0.26
C MET A 279 15.09 -19.75 -0.71
N ILE A 280 14.97 -19.51 -2.00
CA ILE A 280 13.74 -19.06 -2.64
C ILE A 280 13.13 -20.21 -3.42
N LYS A 281 11.87 -20.51 -3.13
CA LYS A 281 11.03 -21.43 -3.90
C LYS A 281 10.06 -20.63 -4.75
N ASN A 282 9.72 -21.12 -5.92
CA ASN A 282 8.80 -20.44 -6.82
C ASN A 282 7.62 -21.38 -7.12
N TYR A 283 6.94 -21.80 -6.06
CA TYR A 283 5.79 -22.69 -6.15
C TYR A 283 4.48 -21.92 -6.01
N ASN A 284 3.42 -22.44 -6.62
CA ASN A 284 2.10 -22.20 -6.08
C ASN A 284 2.08 -22.74 -4.65
N ALA A 285 1.82 -21.89 -3.67
CA ALA A 285 1.89 -22.25 -2.25
C ALA A 285 0.97 -23.43 -1.89
N LEU A 286 -0.11 -23.65 -2.65
CA LEU A 286 -1.00 -24.81 -2.48
C LEU A 286 -0.32 -26.15 -2.84
N ASN A 287 0.73 -26.11 -3.64
CA ASN A 287 1.46 -27.28 -4.12
C ASN A 287 2.74 -27.59 -3.30
N ILE A 288 3.01 -26.84 -2.22
CA ILE A 288 4.13 -27.16 -1.33
C ILE A 288 3.91 -28.54 -0.72
N PRO A 289 4.89 -29.47 -0.79
CA PRO A 289 4.77 -30.83 -0.25
C PRO A 289 4.42 -30.84 1.25
N GLU A 290 3.48 -31.71 1.65
CA GLU A 290 2.97 -31.71 3.04
C GLU A 290 3.89 -32.43 4.03
N ASP A 291 4.88 -33.17 3.56
CA ASP A 291 5.97 -33.76 4.35
C ASP A 291 6.99 -32.69 4.83
N GLU A 292 7.04 -31.56 4.11
CA GLU A 292 7.87 -30.42 4.51
C GLU A 292 7.18 -29.65 5.65
N LYS A 293 7.70 -29.77 6.87
CA LYS A 293 7.12 -29.17 8.06
C LYS A 293 7.94 -27.99 8.58
N PHE A 294 7.23 -27.03 9.20
CA PHE A 294 7.76 -25.78 9.74
C PHE A 294 7.25 -25.54 11.14
N ASP A 295 8.01 -24.79 11.93
CA ASP A 295 7.60 -24.36 13.28
C ASP A 295 6.74 -23.12 13.21
N VAL A 296 7.00 -22.25 12.23
CA VAL A 296 6.27 -21.00 12.00
C VAL A 296 5.98 -20.83 10.51
N ILE A 297 4.76 -20.43 10.20
CA ILE A 297 4.37 -20.01 8.85
C ILE A 297 3.92 -18.57 8.87
N ILE A 298 4.61 -17.74 8.11
CA ILE A 298 4.22 -16.36 7.81
C ILE A 298 3.35 -16.42 6.54
N LEU A 299 2.09 -16.00 6.67
CA LEU A 299 1.15 -15.94 5.57
C LEU A 299 0.69 -14.49 5.37
N ASP A 300 1.51 -13.69 4.66
CA ASP A 300 1.10 -12.38 4.12
C ASP A 300 0.28 -12.62 2.87
N SER A 301 -1.02 -12.84 3.07
CA SER A 301 -1.89 -13.38 2.03
C SER A 301 -2.24 -12.35 0.96
N PRO A 302 -2.38 -12.76 -0.32
CA PRO A 302 -2.97 -11.91 -1.34
C PRO A 302 -4.32 -11.34 -0.86
N CYS A 303 -4.49 -10.02 -0.97
CA CYS A 303 -5.67 -9.32 -0.45
C CYS A 303 -6.03 -8.11 -1.32
N SER A 304 -7.13 -7.44 -0.99
CA SER A 304 -7.58 -6.23 -1.69
C SER A 304 -6.57 -5.07 -1.66
N GLY A 305 -5.68 -5.06 -0.65
CA GLY A 305 -4.69 -4.01 -0.46
C GLY A 305 -5.25 -2.68 0.04
N VAL A 306 -6.52 -2.63 0.45
CA VAL A 306 -7.18 -1.37 0.86
C VAL A 306 -6.54 -0.68 2.07
N GLY A 307 -5.78 -1.41 2.87
CA GLY A 307 -4.95 -0.83 3.91
C GLY A 307 -3.87 0.10 3.39
N THR A 308 -3.40 -0.13 2.16
CA THR A 308 -2.28 0.60 1.53
C THR A 308 -2.72 1.74 0.61
N LEU A 309 -3.95 2.23 0.73
CA LEU A 309 -4.53 3.25 -0.16
C LEU A 309 -3.73 4.55 -0.25
N ARG A 310 -2.92 4.90 0.75
CA ARG A 310 -1.99 6.04 0.65
C ARG A 310 -0.89 5.81 -0.38
N ARG A 311 -0.39 4.58 -0.48
CA ARG A 311 0.69 4.18 -1.40
C ARG A 311 0.16 3.68 -2.73
N ASN A 312 -1.01 3.03 -2.71
CA ASN A 312 -1.69 2.46 -3.86
C ASN A 312 -3.09 3.09 -4.04
N PRO A 313 -3.19 4.42 -4.19
CA PRO A 313 -4.47 5.12 -4.25
C PRO A 313 -5.30 4.74 -5.48
N GLU A 314 -4.68 4.12 -6.48
CA GLU A 314 -5.35 3.62 -7.67
C GLU A 314 -6.41 2.55 -7.39
N ILE A 315 -6.38 1.88 -6.24
CA ILE A 315 -7.39 0.90 -5.84
C ILE A 315 -8.80 1.52 -5.85
N LEU A 316 -8.94 2.78 -5.40
CA LEU A 316 -10.20 3.53 -5.46
C LEU A 316 -10.42 4.26 -6.79
N PHE A 317 -9.41 4.35 -7.63
CA PHE A 317 -9.46 5.07 -8.91
C PHE A 317 -9.77 4.15 -10.09
N LYS A 318 -9.44 2.87 -10.01
CA LYS A 318 -9.71 1.86 -11.03
C LYS A 318 -11.21 1.74 -11.33
N GLN A 319 -11.53 1.37 -12.57
CA GLN A 319 -12.92 1.16 -13.01
C GLN A 319 -13.57 -0.03 -12.30
N LYS A 320 -12.80 -1.12 -12.10
CA LYS A 320 -13.29 -2.34 -11.43
C LYS A 320 -12.76 -2.42 -10.00
N PRO A 321 -13.62 -2.72 -9.03
CA PRO A 321 -13.20 -2.98 -7.65
C PRO A 321 -12.38 -4.27 -7.54
N PRO A 322 -11.66 -4.47 -6.41
CA PRO A 322 -11.10 -5.78 -6.05
C PRO A 322 -12.20 -6.84 -5.97
N ASP A 323 -11.93 -8.03 -6.48
CA ASP A 323 -12.85 -9.19 -6.34
C ASP A 323 -12.64 -9.83 -4.96
N LEU A 324 -13.43 -9.38 -3.97
CA LEU A 324 -13.33 -9.86 -2.60
C LEU A 324 -13.71 -11.35 -2.47
N ASN A 325 -14.64 -11.87 -3.28
CA ASN A 325 -15.01 -13.27 -3.22
C ASN A 325 -13.87 -14.18 -3.67
N PHE A 326 -13.21 -13.82 -4.76
CA PHE A 326 -12.03 -14.52 -5.22
C PHE A 326 -10.89 -14.45 -4.18
N LEU A 327 -10.59 -13.26 -3.66
CA LEU A 327 -9.51 -13.06 -2.71
C LEU A 327 -9.72 -13.83 -1.41
N THR A 328 -10.92 -13.80 -0.83
CA THR A 328 -11.23 -14.54 0.39
C THR A 328 -11.20 -16.07 0.18
N THR A 329 -11.56 -16.55 -1.01
CA THR A 329 -11.39 -17.97 -1.36
C THR A 329 -9.91 -18.37 -1.41
N VAL A 330 -9.06 -17.53 -2.01
CA VAL A 330 -7.59 -17.75 -2.03
C VAL A 330 -7.03 -17.75 -0.61
N GLN A 331 -7.43 -16.79 0.23
CA GLN A 331 -6.99 -16.68 1.63
C GLN A 331 -7.35 -17.92 2.44
N LYS A 332 -8.59 -18.42 2.32
CA LYS A 332 -9.04 -19.66 2.97
C LYS A 332 -8.21 -20.87 2.54
N ASN A 333 -7.98 -21.02 1.24
CA ASN A 333 -7.18 -22.12 0.71
C ASN A 333 -5.73 -22.08 1.22
N LEU A 334 -5.13 -20.88 1.24
CA LEU A 334 -3.74 -20.70 1.70
C LEU A 334 -3.60 -20.97 3.21
N ILE A 335 -4.51 -20.49 4.04
CA ILE A 335 -4.41 -20.74 5.50
C ILE A 335 -4.67 -22.21 5.84
N ASN A 336 -5.58 -22.89 5.12
CA ASN A 336 -5.81 -24.32 5.25
C ASN A 336 -4.60 -25.13 4.75
N LYS A 337 -3.89 -24.67 3.71
CA LYS A 337 -2.62 -25.28 3.30
C LYS A 337 -1.54 -25.06 4.36
N ALA A 338 -1.42 -23.86 4.91
CA ALA A 338 -0.49 -23.55 6.00
C ALA A 338 -0.69 -24.47 7.20
N SER A 339 -1.94 -24.77 7.60
CA SER A 339 -2.24 -25.65 8.74
C SER A 339 -1.68 -27.06 8.57
N LYS A 340 -1.59 -27.53 7.32
CA LYS A 340 -1.04 -28.87 6.99
C LYS A 340 0.48 -28.88 6.99
N LEU A 341 1.14 -27.75 6.79
CA LEU A 341 2.60 -27.63 6.75
C LEU A 341 3.24 -27.40 8.13
N LEU A 342 2.44 -27.23 9.19
CA LEU A 342 2.94 -26.99 10.55
C LEU A 342 3.30 -28.26 11.32
N ASN A 343 4.37 -28.16 12.08
CA ASN A 343 4.66 -29.04 13.20
C ASN A 343 3.59 -28.92 14.30
N LYS A 344 3.57 -29.87 15.25
CA LYS A 344 2.81 -29.71 16.52
C LYS A 344 3.35 -28.48 17.27
N ASN A 345 2.47 -27.74 17.94
CA ASN A 345 2.78 -26.46 18.60
C ASN A 345 3.34 -25.38 17.64
N GLY A 346 3.27 -25.59 16.34
CA GLY A 346 3.66 -24.59 15.35
C GLY A 346 2.66 -23.44 15.27
N ILE A 347 3.11 -22.31 14.77
CA ILE A 347 2.36 -21.05 14.74
C ILE A 347 2.14 -20.61 13.29
N ILE A 348 0.89 -20.28 12.93
CA ILE A 348 0.59 -19.49 11.73
C ILE A 348 0.45 -18.02 12.12
N ILE A 349 1.13 -17.12 11.42
CA ILE A 349 0.89 -15.70 11.51
C ILE A 349 0.21 -15.27 10.21
N TYR A 350 -1.12 -15.19 10.24
CA TYR A 350 -1.91 -14.72 9.11
C TYR A 350 -1.90 -13.20 9.08
N MET A 351 -1.70 -12.63 7.91
CA MET A 351 -1.59 -11.20 7.70
C MET A 351 -2.25 -10.78 6.39
N VAL A 352 -2.87 -9.58 6.40
CA VAL A 352 -3.36 -8.90 5.20
C VAL A 352 -3.22 -7.40 5.34
N CYS A 353 -2.83 -6.71 4.26
CA CYS A 353 -2.88 -5.25 4.18
C CYS A 353 -4.32 -4.79 3.84
N SER A 354 -5.25 -5.15 4.69
CA SER A 354 -6.68 -4.84 4.59
C SER A 354 -7.27 -4.63 5.98
N PHE A 355 -8.37 -3.88 6.03
CA PHE A 355 -9.19 -3.70 7.24
C PHE A 355 -10.65 -4.13 7.00
N PHE A 356 -10.93 -4.77 5.86
CA PHE A 356 -12.26 -5.27 5.57
C PHE A 356 -12.58 -6.54 6.35
N TYR A 357 -13.78 -6.60 6.94
CA TYR A 357 -14.24 -7.73 7.72
C TYR A 357 -14.08 -9.08 7.01
N ASP A 358 -14.37 -9.11 5.70
CA ASP A 358 -14.32 -10.34 4.90
C ASP A 358 -12.91 -10.95 4.83
N GLU A 359 -11.87 -10.12 4.79
CA GLU A 359 -10.46 -10.53 4.68
C GLU A 359 -9.76 -10.66 6.04
N THR A 360 -10.41 -10.23 7.13
CA THR A 360 -9.85 -10.16 8.48
C THR A 360 -10.57 -11.13 9.42
N LYS A 361 -11.46 -10.63 10.28
CA LYS A 361 -12.17 -11.42 11.30
C LYS A 361 -12.97 -12.58 10.73
N ASN A 362 -13.55 -12.44 9.55
CA ASN A 362 -14.30 -13.52 8.91
C ASN A 362 -13.39 -14.71 8.53
N ILE A 363 -12.16 -14.45 8.06
CA ILE A 363 -11.17 -15.52 7.80
C ILE A 363 -10.77 -16.22 9.11
N LYS A 364 -10.49 -15.46 10.17
CA LYS A 364 -10.18 -16.00 11.51
C LYS A 364 -11.27 -16.93 12.03
N ILE A 365 -12.52 -16.44 12.02
CA ILE A 365 -13.68 -17.19 12.55
C ILE A 365 -13.88 -18.48 11.74
N ASN A 366 -13.86 -18.43 10.42
CA ASN A 366 -14.02 -19.59 9.57
C ASN A 366 -12.90 -20.61 9.78
N PHE A 367 -11.64 -20.15 9.85
CA PHE A 367 -10.50 -21.04 10.06
C PHE A 367 -10.61 -21.80 11.41
N LEU A 368 -10.92 -21.12 12.51
CA LEU A 368 -11.09 -21.77 13.82
C LEU A 368 -12.31 -22.70 13.89
N ASN A 369 -13.37 -22.40 13.13
CA ASN A 369 -14.54 -23.28 13.06
C ASN A 369 -14.24 -24.58 12.32
N GLU A 370 -13.47 -24.51 11.26
CA GLU A 370 -13.11 -25.65 10.39
C GLU A 370 -11.93 -26.46 10.95
N ASN A 371 -11.03 -25.87 11.73
CA ASN A 371 -9.80 -26.49 12.23
C ASN A 371 -9.77 -26.52 13.78
N LYS A 372 -10.46 -27.48 14.38
CA LYS A 372 -10.63 -27.60 15.84
C LYS A 372 -9.33 -27.91 16.62
N ASN A 373 -8.30 -28.33 15.90
CA ASN A 373 -6.96 -28.54 16.45
C ASN A 373 -6.10 -27.27 16.46
N PHE A 374 -6.71 -26.10 16.19
CA PHE A 374 -6.07 -24.80 16.31
C PHE A 374 -6.80 -23.92 17.32
N SER A 375 -6.05 -23.08 17.99
CA SER A 375 -6.56 -21.99 18.83
C SER A 375 -5.90 -20.67 18.46
N GLN A 376 -6.59 -19.57 18.79
CA GLN A 376 -5.98 -18.25 18.66
C GLN A 376 -4.83 -18.13 19.67
N TYR A 377 -3.71 -17.57 19.21
CA TYR A 377 -2.57 -17.23 20.04
C TYR A 377 -2.40 -15.70 20.05
N LYS A 378 -2.82 -15.04 21.12
CA LYS A 378 -2.87 -13.58 21.20
C LYS A 378 -1.48 -12.95 21.06
N PHE A 379 -1.41 -11.76 20.50
CA PHE A 379 -0.20 -10.94 20.57
C PHE A 379 0.02 -10.46 22.00
N ASN A 380 1.26 -10.53 22.48
CA ASN A 380 1.62 -10.12 23.84
C ASN A 380 2.46 -8.85 23.81
N LEU A 381 1.97 -7.80 24.43
CA LEU A 381 2.66 -6.52 24.53
C LEU A 381 3.75 -6.51 25.62
N GLY A 382 3.83 -7.56 26.44
CA GLY A 382 4.68 -7.58 27.63
C GLY A 382 4.29 -6.46 28.62
N THR A 383 5.29 -5.93 29.32
CA THR A 383 5.10 -4.77 30.23
C THR A 383 5.02 -3.43 29.50
N ASN A 384 5.34 -3.40 28.20
CA ASN A 384 5.37 -2.18 27.41
C ASN A 384 4.12 -2.05 26.53
N ASN A 385 3.10 -1.34 27.04
CA ASN A 385 1.82 -1.15 26.35
C ASN A 385 1.86 -0.12 25.19
N LYS A 386 3.04 0.24 24.70
CA LYS A 386 3.23 1.26 23.67
C LYS A 386 2.40 1.02 22.40
N PHE A 387 2.14 -0.23 22.06
CA PHE A 387 1.41 -0.62 20.85
C PHE A 387 0.00 -1.14 21.12
N GLY A 388 -0.53 -0.95 22.35
CA GLY A 388 -1.86 -1.43 22.75
C GLY A 388 -2.99 -0.93 21.84
N ASN A 389 -2.90 0.32 21.37
CA ASN A 389 -3.89 0.91 20.48
C ASN A 389 -3.95 0.25 19.07
N PHE A 390 -3.02 -0.64 18.74
CA PHE A 390 -3.02 -1.42 17.49
C PHE A 390 -3.55 -2.84 17.69
N LEU A 391 -3.92 -3.23 18.91
CA LEU A 391 -4.62 -4.48 19.19
C LEU A 391 -6.12 -4.19 19.34
N ASP A 392 -6.92 -5.12 18.81
CA ASP A 392 -8.36 -5.13 19.09
C ASP A 392 -8.68 -5.89 20.39
N ASP A 393 -9.97 -5.93 20.77
CA ASP A 393 -10.45 -6.60 21.99
C ASP A 393 -10.14 -8.11 22.00
N ASP A 394 -9.99 -8.73 20.84
CA ASP A 394 -9.60 -10.14 20.71
C ASP A 394 -8.09 -10.36 20.91
N GLY A 395 -7.29 -9.29 20.88
CA GLY A 395 -5.83 -9.32 20.92
C GLY A 395 -5.17 -9.59 19.57
N ASP A 396 -5.90 -9.35 18.48
CA ASP A 396 -5.36 -9.34 17.11
C ASP A 396 -4.80 -7.95 16.79
N ILE A 397 -3.80 -7.86 15.91
CA ILE A 397 -3.38 -6.58 15.37
C ILE A 397 -4.44 -6.12 14.35
N PHE A 398 -5.05 -4.96 14.62
CA PHE A 398 -6.04 -4.34 13.75
C PHE A 398 -5.76 -2.85 13.60
N CYS A 399 -5.13 -2.49 12.50
CA CYS A 399 -4.80 -1.12 12.15
C CYS A 399 -5.76 -0.62 11.07
N ILE A 400 -6.33 0.56 11.27
CA ILE A 400 -6.97 1.33 10.19
C ILE A 400 -6.00 2.42 9.74
N PRO A 401 -6.11 2.93 8.50
CA PRO A 401 -5.32 4.09 8.08
C PRO A 401 -5.47 5.24 9.07
N SER A 402 -4.41 5.58 9.79
CA SER A 402 -4.43 6.54 10.90
C SER A 402 -3.10 7.25 11.07
N LYS A 403 -2.96 8.04 12.13
CA LYS A 403 -1.68 8.60 12.59
C LYS A 403 -1.19 7.83 13.83
N TYR A 404 0.11 7.60 13.86
CA TYR A 404 0.84 7.22 15.06
C TYR A 404 1.84 8.32 15.36
N ASN A 405 1.60 9.07 16.46
CA ASN A 405 2.18 10.38 16.67
C ASN A 405 1.89 11.29 15.45
N ASP A 406 2.90 11.82 14.79
CA ASP A 406 2.79 12.67 13.59
C ASP A 406 2.91 11.89 12.27
N TYR A 407 3.05 10.57 12.32
CA TYR A 407 3.33 9.73 11.16
C TYR A 407 2.11 8.95 10.71
N MET A 408 1.94 8.87 9.40
CA MET A 408 0.87 8.09 8.78
C MET A 408 1.21 6.61 8.78
N VAL A 409 0.29 5.78 9.31
CA VAL A 409 0.39 4.32 9.29
C VAL A 409 -0.74 3.71 8.47
N ASP A 410 -0.43 2.62 7.76
CA ASP A 410 -1.37 1.95 6.87
C ASP A 410 -2.38 1.08 7.63
N GLY A 411 -3.45 0.70 6.94
CA GLY A 411 -4.38 -0.30 7.42
C GLY A 411 -3.78 -1.71 7.30
N PHE A 412 -3.94 -2.51 8.35
CA PHE A 412 -3.35 -3.84 8.42
C PHE A 412 -4.08 -4.71 9.43
N TYR A 413 -4.15 -6.02 9.16
CA TYR A 413 -4.65 -7.00 10.11
C TYR A 413 -3.70 -8.17 10.23
N SER A 414 -3.54 -8.67 11.46
CA SER A 414 -2.84 -9.91 11.72
C SER A 414 -3.40 -10.66 12.91
N VAL A 415 -3.45 -11.98 12.79
CA VAL A 415 -3.82 -12.91 13.85
C VAL A 415 -2.83 -14.07 13.89
N LYS A 416 -2.53 -14.56 15.09
CA LYS A 416 -1.73 -15.77 15.28
C LYS A 416 -2.62 -16.95 15.64
N PHE A 417 -2.31 -18.12 15.08
CA PHE A 417 -2.92 -19.39 15.43
C PHE A 417 -1.83 -20.37 15.87
N ILE A 418 -2.10 -21.11 16.93
CA ILE A 418 -1.24 -22.20 17.40
C ILE A 418 -1.92 -23.52 17.13
N LYS A 419 -1.16 -24.50 16.61
CA LYS A 419 -1.62 -25.87 16.44
C LYS A 419 -1.52 -26.62 17.75
N ASN A 420 -2.67 -27.00 18.28
CA ASN A 420 -2.74 -27.81 19.50
C ASN A 420 -2.14 -29.22 19.28
N VAL A 421 -1.73 -29.86 20.36
CA VAL A 421 -1.09 -31.18 20.30
C VAL A 421 -2.09 -32.27 19.89
#